data_1bf6c5c5f914b96ee40a1509a755d6cc
#
_entry.id   1bf6c5c5f914b96ee40a1509a755d6cc
#
_cell.length_a   1.000
_cell.length_b   1.000
_cell.length_c   1.000
_cell.angle_alpha   90.00
_cell.angle_beta   90.00
_cell.angle_gamma   90.00
#
_symmetry.space_group_name_H-M   'P 1'
#
loop_
_entity.id
_entity.type
_entity.pdbx_description
1 polymer ?
#
loop_
_entity_poly.entity_id
_entity_poly.type
_entity_poly.pdbx_seq_one_letter_code
_entity_poly.pdbx_strand_id
1 'polypeptide(L)'
;LFRSSAASDVYKRQVFRGRKNRYKWVENWKTQMMQPIKAINASCESFINLSIDKLDEIKIKKTGPSHTQKGGPTEAHKYLKSFLNDRYKKYHFKISKPELSRYHCSRLSPYFSWGNLSTRYVWQLAKKEIEKGKSRLHFNSFTSRLRWQSHFIQKFEMESEMEFRSINKGYKNNKTINKKYLNAWKKGKTGFPLVDASMRCVVKTGYLNFRMRALLVSFLTHHLWQNWQDGVVHLAKNF
;
A
#
# COMPACT_ATOMS: atom_id res chain seq x y z
N LEU A 1 -6.07 3.03 -13.77
CA LEU A 1 -5.15 3.39 -12.68
C LEU A 1 -5.09 4.91 -12.59
N PHE A 2 -5.86 5.48 -11.69
CA PHE A 2 -5.74 6.89 -11.36
C PHE A 2 -4.40 7.12 -10.66
N ARG A 3 -3.45 7.66 -11.38
CA ARG A 3 -2.19 8.12 -10.81
C ARG A 3 -2.46 9.43 -10.08
N SER A 4 -2.41 9.41 -8.76
CA SER A 4 -2.50 10.64 -7.99
C SER A 4 -1.37 11.57 -8.40
N SER A 5 -1.68 12.84 -8.64
CA SER A 5 -0.69 13.87 -9.02
C SER A 5 0.44 13.99 -7.99
N ALA A 6 0.15 13.81 -6.71
CA ALA A 6 1.14 13.81 -5.64
C ALA A 6 2.09 12.62 -5.69
N ALA A 7 1.61 11.43 -6.07
CA ALA A 7 2.46 10.26 -6.29
C ALA A 7 3.28 10.42 -7.57
N SER A 8 2.72 11.04 -8.63
CA SER A 8 3.39 11.22 -9.90
C SER A 8 4.58 12.19 -9.83
N ASP A 9 4.53 13.19 -8.96
CA ASP A 9 5.61 14.18 -8.86
C ASP A 9 6.86 13.63 -8.14
N VAL A 10 6.66 12.82 -7.10
CA VAL A 10 7.74 12.05 -6.46
C VAL A 10 8.28 10.97 -7.41
N TYR A 11 7.46 10.49 -8.28
CA TYR A 11 7.61 9.36 -9.16
C TYR A 11 8.34 9.70 -10.46
N LYS A 12 7.92 10.72 -11.20
CA LYS A 12 8.54 11.11 -12.50
C LYS A 12 10.01 11.50 -12.37
N ARG A 13 10.44 12.01 -11.23
CA ARG A 13 11.83 12.43 -10.98
C ARG A 13 12.74 11.33 -10.45
N GLN A 14 12.21 10.16 -10.11
CA GLN A 14 12.96 9.11 -9.42
C GLN A 14 13.21 7.84 -10.25
N VAL A 15 12.84 7.81 -11.52
CA VAL A 15 13.12 6.66 -12.37
C VAL A 15 14.60 6.62 -12.72
N PHE A 16 15.38 6.09 -11.82
CA PHE A 16 16.79 5.75 -12.06
C PHE A 16 16.85 4.29 -12.55
N ARG A 17 16.46 4.09 -13.79
CA ARG A 17 16.52 2.78 -14.44
C ARG A 17 17.95 2.21 -14.39
N GLY A 18 18.08 0.93 -14.08
CA GLY A 18 19.33 0.19 -14.19
C GLY A 18 20.39 0.47 -13.13
N ARG A 19 20.10 1.13 -12.01
CA ARG A 19 21.09 1.35 -10.96
C ARG A 19 21.40 0.07 -10.18
N LYS A 20 22.63 -0.38 -10.32
CA LYS A 20 23.19 -1.50 -9.52
C LYS A 20 23.40 -1.14 -8.04
N ASN A 21 23.46 0.16 -7.68
CA ASN A 21 23.81 0.63 -6.35
C ASN A 21 22.60 1.11 -5.55
N ARG A 22 22.20 0.33 -4.55
CA ARG A 22 21.08 0.61 -3.64
C ARG A 22 21.31 1.85 -2.77
N TYR A 23 22.55 2.15 -2.37
CA TYR A 23 22.85 3.29 -1.49
C TYR A 23 22.56 4.62 -2.15
N LYS A 24 22.99 4.82 -3.40
CA LYS A 24 22.68 6.04 -4.17
C LYS A 24 21.18 6.25 -4.36
N TRP A 25 20.41 5.17 -4.48
CA TRP A 25 18.94 5.27 -4.56
C TRP A 25 18.35 5.83 -3.24
N VAL A 26 18.82 5.38 -2.09
CA VAL A 26 18.35 5.86 -0.78
C VAL A 26 18.66 7.34 -0.57
N GLU A 27 19.85 7.79 -0.95
CA GLU A 27 20.26 9.19 -0.87
C GLU A 27 19.40 10.07 -1.75
N ASN A 28 19.21 9.69 -3.00
CA ASN A 28 18.36 10.42 -3.94
C ASN A 28 16.90 10.48 -3.44
N TRP A 29 16.38 9.37 -2.91
CA TRP A 29 15.04 9.37 -2.33
C TRP A 29 14.94 10.36 -1.16
N LYS A 30 15.91 10.41 -0.25
CA LYS A 30 15.94 11.38 0.85
C LYS A 30 16.00 12.81 0.33
N THR A 31 16.86 13.11 -0.63
CA THR A 31 16.96 14.43 -1.26
C THR A 31 15.63 14.89 -1.82
N GLN A 32 14.89 13.98 -2.50
CA GLN A 32 13.54 14.28 -3.01
C GLN A 32 12.52 14.50 -1.88
N MET A 33 12.61 13.78 -0.78
CA MET A 33 11.71 13.96 0.37
C MET A 33 11.96 15.28 1.11
N MET A 34 13.18 15.82 1.05
CA MET A 34 13.54 17.12 1.65
C MET A 34 13.10 18.33 0.82
N GLN A 35 12.75 18.15 -0.46
CA GLN A 35 12.31 19.26 -1.30
C GLN A 35 11.07 19.94 -0.72
N PRO A 36 10.93 21.26 -0.89
CA PRO A 36 9.76 21.98 -0.37
C PRO A 36 8.47 21.44 -0.98
N ILE A 37 7.42 21.49 -0.18
CA ILE A 37 6.06 21.16 -0.62
C ILE A 37 5.56 22.37 -1.39
N LYS A 38 5.32 22.20 -2.68
CA LYS A 38 4.76 23.26 -3.51
C LYS A 38 3.29 23.46 -3.15
N ALA A 39 2.92 24.70 -2.89
CA ALA A 39 1.52 25.09 -2.88
C ALA A 39 0.96 24.96 -4.30
N ILE A 40 -0.25 24.42 -4.42
CA ILE A 40 -0.94 24.39 -5.72
C ILE A 40 -1.62 25.75 -5.88
N ASN A 41 -1.01 26.63 -6.68
CA ASN A 41 -1.70 27.80 -7.20
C ASN A 41 -2.51 27.33 -8.41
N ALA A 42 -3.68 26.72 -8.16
CA ALA A 42 -4.63 26.39 -9.20
C ALA A 42 -5.47 27.64 -9.44
N SER A 43 -5.15 28.42 -10.49
CA SER A 43 -6.17 29.24 -11.14
C SER A 43 -7.17 28.29 -11.79
N CYS A 44 -8.45 28.42 -11.44
CA CYS A 44 -9.51 27.50 -11.86
C CYS A 44 -9.90 27.61 -13.35
N GLU A 45 -9.15 28.30 -14.17
CA GLU A 45 -9.47 28.55 -15.57
C GLU A 45 -9.37 27.32 -16.49
N SER A 46 -8.79 26.24 -16.01
CA SER A 46 -8.56 25.01 -16.80
C SER A 46 -9.44 23.82 -16.42
N PHE A 47 -10.45 24.01 -15.58
CA PHE A 47 -11.36 22.92 -15.23
C PHE A 47 -12.46 22.81 -16.29
N ILE A 48 -12.52 21.67 -16.97
CA ILE A 48 -13.66 21.29 -17.77
C ILE A 48 -14.85 21.10 -16.83
N ASN A 49 -15.87 21.94 -16.96
CA ASN A 49 -17.15 21.75 -16.26
C ASN A 49 -17.84 20.52 -16.86
N LEU A 50 -17.55 19.35 -16.29
CA LEU A 50 -18.33 18.16 -16.59
C LEU A 50 -19.64 18.27 -15.82
N SER A 51 -20.77 18.39 -16.54
CA SER A 51 -22.08 18.31 -15.90
C SER A 51 -22.19 16.95 -15.19
N ILE A 52 -22.41 17.02 -13.88
CA ILE A 52 -22.46 15.85 -12.98
C ILE A 52 -23.76 15.05 -13.19
N ASP A 53 -24.70 15.59 -13.97
CA ASP A 53 -26.04 15.05 -14.19
C ASP A 53 -26.08 13.60 -14.74
N LYS A 54 -24.97 13.13 -15.33
CA LYS A 54 -24.84 11.74 -15.79
C LYS A 54 -24.22 10.76 -14.79
N LEU A 55 -23.74 11.23 -13.64
CA LEU A 55 -23.15 10.34 -12.63
C LEU A 55 -24.19 9.52 -11.85
N ASP A 56 -25.42 10.04 -11.74
CA ASP A 56 -26.52 9.33 -11.07
C ASP A 56 -27.01 8.10 -11.84
N GLU A 57 -26.70 8.02 -13.14
CA GLU A 57 -26.98 6.84 -13.96
C GLU A 57 -25.98 5.70 -13.73
N ILE A 58 -24.83 5.97 -13.14
CA ILE A 58 -23.84 4.95 -12.85
C ILE A 58 -24.19 4.22 -11.55
N LYS A 59 -24.97 3.15 -11.66
CA LYS A 59 -25.24 2.24 -10.54
C LYS A 59 -23.96 1.53 -10.11
N ILE A 60 -23.16 2.16 -9.25
CA ILE A 60 -21.97 1.53 -8.65
C ILE A 60 -22.46 0.43 -7.69
N LYS A 61 -22.37 -0.83 -8.12
CA LYS A 61 -22.55 -1.94 -7.19
C LYS A 61 -21.48 -1.84 -6.11
N LYS A 62 -21.87 -1.70 -4.85
CA LYS A 62 -20.96 -1.80 -3.70
C LYS A 62 -20.44 -3.23 -3.61
N THR A 63 -19.38 -3.50 -4.36
CA THR A 63 -18.63 -4.76 -4.28
C THR A 63 -17.36 -4.49 -3.47
N GLY A 64 -17.18 -5.19 -2.38
CA GLY A 64 -15.97 -5.04 -1.56
C GLY A 64 -16.22 -5.32 -0.08
N PRO A 65 -15.20 -5.15 0.75
CA PRO A 65 -15.27 -5.42 2.18
C PRO A 65 -16.34 -4.59 2.90
N SER A 66 -17.08 -5.20 3.82
CA SER A 66 -18.18 -4.54 4.53
C SER A 66 -17.72 -3.48 5.55
N HIS A 67 -16.49 -3.55 6.02
CA HIS A 67 -15.94 -2.69 7.07
C HIS A 67 -14.67 -1.97 6.59
N THR A 68 -14.79 -1.19 5.53
CA THR A 68 -13.68 -0.43 4.97
C THR A 68 -13.38 0.85 5.74
N GLN A 69 -12.16 1.33 5.58
CA GLN A 69 -11.75 2.63 6.07
C GLN A 69 -12.35 3.72 5.19
N LYS A 70 -12.95 4.76 5.82
CA LYS A 70 -13.52 5.90 5.07
C LYS A 70 -12.44 6.63 4.28
N GLY A 71 -12.75 6.98 3.03
CA GLY A 71 -11.87 7.74 2.14
C GLY A 71 -11.90 9.24 2.38
N GLY A 72 -11.15 9.96 1.56
CA GLY A 72 -11.13 11.43 1.49
C GLY A 72 -10.04 12.10 2.33
N PRO A 73 -9.70 13.37 2.01
CA PRO A 73 -8.60 14.09 2.64
C PRO A 73 -8.84 14.38 4.12
N THR A 74 -10.08 14.68 4.53
CA THR A 74 -10.42 14.91 5.93
C THR A 74 -10.10 13.70 6.80
N GLU A 75 -10.52 12.51 6.38
CA GLU A 75 -10.24 11.29 7.11
C GLU A 75 -8.73 10.94 7.06
N ALA A 76 -8.07 11.19 5.94
CA ALA A 76 -6.63 11.03 5.81
C ALA A 76 -5.86 11.85 6.87
N HIS A 77 -6.22 13.11 7.05
CA HIS A 77 -5.63 13.99 8.07
C HIS A 77 -5.96 13.56 9.50
N LYS A 78 -7.17 13.08 9.78
CA LYS A 78 -7.52 12.49 11.09
C LYS A 78 -6.65 11.28 11.41
N TYR A 79 -6.49 10.35 10.46
CA TYR A 79 -5.62 9.19 10.64
C TYR A 79 -4.16 9.57 10.83
N LEU A 80 -3.67 10.56 10.08
CA LEU A 80 -2.31 11.08 10.22
C LEU A 80 -2.10 11.70 11.60
N LYS A 81 -2.98 12.62 12.03
CA LYS A 81 -2.92 13.28 13.35
C LYS A 81 -2.95 12.26 14.48
N SER A 82 -3.87 11.31 14.43
CA SER A 82 -3.96 10.23 15.41
C SER A 82 -2.68 9.39 15.46
N PHE A 83 -2.07 9.09 14.32
CA PHE A 83 -0.82 8.35 14.29
C PHE A 83 0.35 9.16 14.89
N LEU A 84 0.52 10.41 14.48
CA LEU A 84 1.61 11.28 14.96
C LEU A 84 1.51 11.62 16.44
N ASN A 85 0.31 11.62 17.03
CA ASN A 85 0.12 11.97 18.43
C ASN A 85 0.17 10.76 19.37
N ASP A 86 -0.39 9.62 18.97
CA ASP A 86 -0.56 8.50 19.89
C ASP A 86 -0.14 7.16 19.32
N ARG A 87 -0.71 6.70 18.20
CA ARG A 87 -0.55 5.34 17.72
C ARG A 87 0.89 4.98 17.35
N TYR A 88 1.79 5.93 17.10
CA TYR A 88 3.20 5.71 16.83
C TYR A 88 3.96 5.08 18.00
N LYS A 89 3.52 5.33 19.26
CA LYS A 89 4.27 4.98 20.50
C LYS A 89 4.68 3.51 20.62
N LYS A 90 3.97 2.61 19.96
CA LYS A 90 4.29 1.17 19.94
C LYS A 90 4.49 0.62 18.52
N TYR A 91 4.62 1.51 17.52
CA TYR A 91 4.65 1.14 16.11
C TYR A 91 5.73 0.10 15.78
N HIS A 92 6.98 0.34 16.19
CA HIS A 92 8.11 -0.54 15.90
C HIS A 92 7.86 -1.99 16.38
N PHE A 93 7.29 -2.15 17.55
CA PHE A 93 7.08 -3.47 18.18
C PHE A 93 5.79 -4.17 17.71
N LYS A 94 4.85 -3.40 17.20
CA LYS A 94 3.49 -3.91 16.90
C LYS A 94 3.17 -4.04 15.41
N ILE A 95 3.96 -3.43 14.54
CA ILE A 95 3.71 -3.43 13.08
C ILE A 95 3.60 -4.84 12.46
N SER A 96 4.33 -5.81 13.02
CA SER A 96 4.35 -7.19 12.51
C SER A 96 3.35 -8.11 13.20
N LYS A 97 2.68 -7.66 14.26
CA LYS A 97 1.72 -8.48 15.00
C LYS A 97 0.35 -8.39 14.35
N PRO A 98 -0.29 -9.51 13.95
CA PRO A 98 -1.52 -9.51 13.15
C PRO A 98 -2.65 -8.67 13.76
N GLU A 99 -2.93 -8.89 15.04
CA GLU A 99 -3.98 -8.20 15.78
C GLU A 99 -3.61 -6.74 16.07
N LEU A 100 -2.46 -6.53 16.70
CA LEU A 100 -2.06 -5.24 17.24
C LEU A 100 -1.66 -4.21 16.18
N SER A 101 -1.27 -4.66 14.99
CA SER A 101 -0.93 -3.77 13.88
C SER A 101 -2.10 -2.88 13.46
N ARG A 102 -3.33 -3.35 13.59
CA ARG A 102 -4.52 -2.56 13.26
C ARG A 102 -4.60 -1.27 14.09
N TYR A 103 -4.23 -1.33 15.36
CA TYR A 103 -4.33 -0.20 16.30
C TYR A 103 -3.08 0.68 16.33
N HIS A 104 -1.91 0.12 15.97
CA HIS A 104 -0.63 0.81 16.09
C HIS A 104 0.02 1.19 14.75
N CYS A 105 -0.49 0.72 13.61
CA CYS A 105 -0.03 1.17 12.30
C CYS A 105 -0.63 2.51 11.90
N SER A 106 0.04 3.20 10.97
CA SER A 106 -0.42 4.50 10.47
C SER A 106 -1.77 4.40 9.74
N ARG A 107 -2.03 3.29 9.05
CA ARG A 107 -3.23 3.08 8.24
C ARG A 107 -3.38 4.10 7.09
N LEU A 108 -2.25 4.64 6.60
CA LEU A 108 -2.24 5.71 5.59
C LEU A 108 -2.15 5.21 4.14
N SER A 109 -1.93 3.90 3.94
CA SER A 109 -1.74 3.36 2.58
C SER A 109 -2.87 3.64 1.60
N PRO A 110 -4.17 3.55 1.96
CA PRO A 110 -5.25 3.91 1.04
C PRO A 110 -5.19 5.39 0.63
N TYR A 111 -4.87 6.27 1.57
CA TYR A 111 -4.79 7.71 1.31
C TYR A 111 -3.60 8.11 0.43
N PHE A 112 -2.50 7.35 0.50
CA PHE A 112 -1.39 7.52 -0.44
C PHE A 112 -1.77 7.03 -1.83
N SER A 113 -2.46 5.90 -1.94
CA SER A 113 -2.89 5.34 -3.23
C SER A 113 -3.84 6.25 -3.98
N TRP A 114 -4.74 6.91 -3.27
CA TRP A 114 -5.71 7.86 -3.83
C TRP A 114 -5.25 9.31 -3.84
N GLY A 115 -4.00 9.59 -3.40
CA GLY A 115 -3.43 10.94 -3.41
C GLY A 115 -4.00 11.91 -2.40
N ASN A 116 -4.76 11.44 -1.42
CA ASN A 116 -5.26 12.30 -0.35
C ASN A 116 -4.14 12.83 0.55
N LEU A 117 -2.99 12.15 0.56
CA LEU A 117 -1.77 12.55 1.28
C LEU A 117 -0.53 12.37 0.40
N SER A 118 0.38 13.32 0.44
CA SER A 118 1.69 13.20 -0.17
C SER A 118 2.65 12.43 0.75
N THR A 119 3.38 11.46 0.21
CA THR A 119 4.44 10.75 0.93
C THR A 119 5.50 11.71 1.46
N ARG A 120 5.87 12.74 0.67
CA ARG A 120 6.81 13.80 1.05
C ARG A 120 6.31 14.56 2.28
N TYR A 121 5.06 15.02 2.24
CA TYR A 121 4.45 15.75 3.35
C TYR A 121 4.47 14.94 4.65
N VAL A 122 4.04 13.68 4.59
CA VAL A 122 4.00 12.80 5.76
C VAL A 122 5.39 12.47 6.27
N TRP A 123 6.37 12.29 5.38
CA TRP A 123 7.76 12.06 5.77
C TRP A 123 8.36 13.29 6.49
N GLN A 124 8.14 14.50 5.96
CA GLN A 124 8.61 15.74 6.58
C GLN A 124 7.97 15.96 7.95
N LEU A 125 6.66 15.72 8.09
CA LEU A 125 6.00 15.77 9.40
C LEU A 125 6.60 14.77 10.38
N ALA A 126 6.84 13.53 9.95
CA ALA A 126 7.46 12.53 10.82
C ALA A 126 8.87 12.96 11.30
N LYS A 127 9.65 13.64 10.44
CA LYS A 127 10.95 14.21 10.81
C LYS A 127 10.81 15.34 11.83
N LYS A 128 9.88 16.27 11.60
CA LYS A 128 9.57 17.35 12.57
C LYS A 128 9.17 16.80 13.95
N GLU A 129 8.43 15.70 13.99
CA GLU A 129 8.04 15.08 15.28
C GLU A 129 9.25 14.48 16.02
N ILE A 130 10.24 13.96 15.30
CA ILE A 130 11.52 13.52 15.89
C ILE A 130 12.29 14.73 16.46
N GLU A 131 12.32 15.84 15.75
CA GLU A 131 12.98 17.09 16.19
C GLU A 131 12.34 17.66 17.45
N LYS A 132 11.02 17.48 17.61
CA LYS A 132 10.27 17.82 18.84
C LYS A 132 10.50 16.85 20.00
N GLY A 133 11.43 15.90 19.89
CA GLY A 133 11.77 14.95 20.96
C GLY A 133 10.98 13.65 20.97
N LYS A 134 10.11 13.38 19.98
CA LYS A 134 9.42 12.10 19.92
C LYS A 134 10.35 10.95 19.49
N SER A 135 9.99 9.74 19.85
CA SER A 135 10.81 8.55 19.68
C SER A 135 11.33 8.31 18.26
N ARG A 136 12.64 8.43 18.08
CA ARG A 136 13.34 8.14 16.81
C ARG A 136 13.12 6.70 16.34
N LEU A 137 13.06 5.75 17.24
CA LEU A 137 12.88 4.32 16.92
C LEU A 137 11.58 4.09 16.13
N HIS A 138 10.47 4.60 16.63
CA HIS A 138 9.18 4.40 16.01
C HIS A 138 9.03 5.15 14.69
N PHE A 139 9.46 6.42 14.64
CA PHE A 139 9.37 7.22 13.42
C PHE A 139 10.36 6.77 12.33
N ASN A 140 11.58 6.34 12.68
CA ASN A 140 12.49 5.77 11.69
C ASN A 140 11.95 4.46 11.09
N SER A 141 11.32 3.63 11.91
CA SER A 141 10.63 2.44 11.41
C SER A 141 9.50 2.81 10.46
N PHE A 142 8.71 3.84 10.77
CA PHE A 142 7.64 4.32 9.92
C PHE A 142 8.16 4.91 8.60
N THR A 143 9.10 5.84 8.64
CA THR A 143 9.69 6.48 7.45
C THR A 143 10.41 5.46 6.55
N SER A 144 10.97 4.42 7.12
CA SER A 144 11.49 3.28 6.36
C SER A 144 10.40 2.60 5.51
N ARG A 145 9.16 2.49 6.00
CA ARG A 145 8.05 1.89 5.24
C ARG A 145 7.57 2.79 4.10
N LEU A 146 7.60 4.10 4.26
CA LEU A 146 7.36 5.04 3.16
C LEU A 146 8.37 4.86 2.03
N ARG A 147 9.63 4.69 2.39
CA ARG A 147 10.70 4.41 1.42
C ARG A 147 10.50 3.06 0.71
N TRP A 148 10.11 2.00 1.44
CA TRP A 148 9.80 0.70 0.86
C TRP A 148 8.63 0.77 -0.14
N GLN A 149 7.60 1.55 0.15
CA GLN A 149 6.49 1.78 -0.78
C GLN A 149 7.00 2.34 -2.10
N SER A 150 7.78 3.42 -2.06
CA SER A 150 8.37 4.03 -3.26
C SER A 150 9.27 3.04 -4.03
N HIS A 151 10.05 2.23 -3.32
CA HIS A 151 10.89 1.21 -3.92
C HIS A 151 10.09 0.15 -4.71
N PHE A 152 9.01 -0.37 -4.13
CA PHE A 152 8.19 -1.36 -4.82
C PHE A 152 7.46 -0.80 -6.03
N ILE A 153 6.97 0.44 -5.94
CA ILE A 153 6.34 1.12 -7.07
C ILE A 153 7.34 1.25 -8.23
N GLN A 154 8.55 1.73 -7.94
CA GLN A 154 9.60 1.88 -8.96
C GLN A 154 10.06 0.53 -9.51
N LYS A 155 10.16 -0.49 -8.67
CA LYS A 155 10.51 -1.84 -9.13
C LYS A 155 9.48 -2.35 -10.14
N PHE A 156 8.20 -2.21 -9.85
CA PHE A 156 7.13 -2.62 -10.77
C PHE A 156 7.20 -1.87 -12.10
N GLU A 157 7.53 -0.57 -12.08
CA GLU A 157 7.66 0.21 -13.31
C GLU A 157 8.86 -0.18 -14.18
N MET A 158 9.95 -0.55 -13.53
CA MET A 158 11.14 -1.00 -14.25
C MET A 158 10.94 -2.38 -14.89
N GLU A 159 10.10 -3.21 -14.27
CA GLU A 159 9.89 -4.61 -14.63
C GLU A 159 8.38 -4.92 -14.66
N SER A 160 7.60 -4.17 -15.45
CA SER A 160 6.14 -4.34 -15.55
C SER A 160 5.72 -5.75 -15.99
N GLU A 161 6.57 -6.45 -16.72
CA GLU A 161 6.40 -7.86 -17.10
C GLU A 161 6.22 -8.81 -15.90
N MET A 162 6.61 -8.37 -14.68
CA MET A 162 6.39 -9.17 -13.47
C MET A 162 4.91 -9.43 -13.17
N GLU A 163 4.00 -8.66 -13.76
CA GLU A 163 2.56 -8.90 -13.66
C GLU A 163 2.16 -10.23 -14.33
N PHE A 164 2.82 -10.57 -15.43
CA PHE A 164 2.48 -11.73 -16.27
C PHE A 164 3.47 -12.87 -16.12
N ARG A 165 4.71 -12.58 -15.76
CA ARG A 165 5.80 -13.55 -15.66
C ARG A 165 6.38 -13.61 -14.26
N SER A 166 6.99 -14.74 -13.91
CA SER A 166 7.70 -14.87 -12.64
C SER A 166 8.92 -13.94 -12.63
N ILE A 167 9.09 -13.18 -11.52
CA ILE A 167 10.25 -12.31 -11.30
C ILE A 167 11.55 -13.11 -11.36
N ASN A 168 11.56 -14.29 -10.73
CA ASN A 168 12.66 -15.22 -10.84
C ASN A 168 12.49 -16.08 -12.10
N LYS A 169 13.35 -15.85 -13.07
CA LYS A 169 13.34 -16.54 -14.37
C LYS A 169 13.50 -18.06 -14.27
N GLY A 170 14.02 -18.59 -13.16
CA GLY A 170 14.12 -20.02 -12.90
C GLY A 170 12.77 -20.70 -12.62
N TYR A 171 11.72 -19.92 -12.26
CA TYR A 171 10.39 -20.47 -12.08
C TYR A 171 9.60 -20.44 -13.39
N LYS A 172 9.32 -21.60 -13.94
CA LYS A 172 8.36 -21.75 -15.06
C LYS A 172 6.94 -21.80 -14.48
N ASN A 173 6.01 -21.02 -15.06
CA ASN A 173 4.59 -20.99 -14.66
C ASN A 173 3.82 -22.23 -15.18
N ASN A 174 4.29 -23.44 -14.85
CA ASN A 174 3.69 -24.69 -15.33
C ASN A 174 2.84 -25.38 -14.25
N LYS A 175 2.34 -24.62 -13.27
CA LYS A 175 1.51 -25.20 -12.21
C LYS A 175 0.08 -25.36 -12.70
N THR A 176 -0.47 -26.55 -12.55
CA THR A 176 -1.88 -26.82 -12.86
C THR A 176 -2.77 -26.20 -11.78
N ILE A 177 -3.80 -25.47 -12.19
CA ILE A 177 -4.74 -24.83 -11.27
C ILE A 177 -5.58 -25.90 -10.55
N ASN A 178 -5.44 -25.96 -9.23
CA ASN A 178 -6.35 -26.73 -8.39
C ASN A 178 -7.45 -25.82 -7.84
N LYS A 179 -8.61 -25.84 -8.51
CA LYS A 179 -9.78 -25.00 -8.15
C LYS A 179 -10.25 -25.23 -6.71
N LYS A 180 -10.16 -26.47 -6.17
CA LYS A 180 -10.56 -26.80 -4.79
C LYS A 180 -9.67 -26.04 -3.79
N TYR A 181 -8.36 -26.11 -3.95
CA TYR A 181 -7.40 -25.43 -3.07
C TYR A 181 -7.50 -23.91 -3.18
N LEU A 182 -7.60 -23.40 -4.41
CA LEU A 182 -7.76 -21.97 -4.63
C LEU A 182 -9.03 -21.41 -3.99
N ASN A 183 -10.15 -22.13 -4.11
CA ASN A 183 -11.42 -21.74 -3.49
C ASN A 183 -11.37 -21.83 -1.96
N ALA A 184 -10.73 -22.86 -1.39
CA ALA A 184 -10.52 -22.95 0.05
C ALA A 184 -9.70 -21.77 0.59
N TRP A 185 -8.64 -21.40 -0.12
CA TRP A 185 -7.81 -20.25 0.21
C TRP A 185 -8.58 -18.93 0.11
N LYS A 186 -9.31 -18.67 -0.98
CA LYS A 186 -10.15 -17.47 -1.15
C LYS A 186 -11.23 -17.32 -0.06
N LYS A 187 -11.77 -18.43 0.43
CA LYS A 187 -12.80 -18.47 1.47
C LYS A 187 -12.23 -18.49 2.89
N GLY A 188 -10.92 -18.59 3.07
CA GLY A 188 -10.29 -18.77 4.39
C GLY A 188 -10.75 -20.05 5.08
N LYS A 189 -10.75 -21.17 4.34
CA LYS A 189 -11.15 -22.51 4.76
C LYS A 189 -10.08 -23.55 4.37
N THR A 190 -8.82 -23.21 4.58
CA THR A 190 -7.68 -24.08 4.26
C THR A 190 -7.38 -25.10 5.35
N GLY A 191 -7.90 -24.87 6.57
CA GLY A 191 -7.56 -25.64 7.77
C GLY A 191 -6.32 -25.11 8.52
N PHE A 192 -5.65 -24.08 7.99
CA PHE A 192 -4.51 -23.43 8.66
C PHE A 192 -5.01 -22.14 9.35
N PRO A 193 -5.11 -22.12 10.69
CA PRO A 193 -5.83 -21.07 11.43
C PRO A 193 -5.37 -19.66 11.11
N LEU A 194 -4.05 -19.41 11.03
CA LEU A 194 -3.49 -18.08 10.78
C LEU A 194 -3.75 -17.62 9.34
N VAL A 195 -3.67 -18.52 8.36
CA VAL A 195 -3.97 -18.24 6.95
C VAL A 195 -5.45 -17.91 6.80
N ASP A 196 -6.31 -18.74 7.38
CA ASP A 196 -7.76 -18.59 7.30
C ASP A 196 -8.25 -17.31 7.99
N ALA A 197 -7.72 -17.01 9.19
CA ALA A 197 -8.03 -15.77 9.88
C ALA A 197 -7.56 -14.54 9.08
N SER A 198 -6.38 -14.60 8.47
CA SER A 198 -5.84 -13.53 7.63
C SER A 198 -6.70 -13.27 6.40
N MET A 199 -7.13 -14.33 5.70
CA MET A 199 -8.01 -14.21 4.54
C MET A 199 -9.38 -13.65 4.92
N ARG A 200 -10.01 -14.18 5.98
CA ARG A 200 -11.28 -13.65 6.47
C ARG A 200 -11.17 -12.18 6.91
N CYS A 201 -10.02 -11.80 7.50
CA CYS A 201 -9.78 -10.42 7.90
C CYS A 201 -9.75 -9.47 6.70
N VAL A 202 -9.01 -9.82 5.63
CA VAL A 202 -8.94 -8.95 4.45
C VAL A 202 -10.28 -8.86 3.72
N VAL A 203 -10.97 -9.97 3.55
CA VAL A 203 -12.30 -10.01 2.90
C VAL A 203 -13.32 -9.16 3.68
N LYS A 204 -13.27 -9.18 5.00
CA LYS A 204 -14.21 -8.42 5.85
C LYS A 204 -13.87 -6.95 5.98
N THR A 205 -12.59 -6.58 5.97
CA THR A 205 -12.15 -5.25 6.40
C THR A 205 -11.29 -4.48 5.42
N GLY A 206 -10.89 -5.09 4.30
CA GLY A 206 -9.95 -4.48 3.36
C GLY A 206 -8.56 -4.20 3.94
N TYR A 207 -8.23 -4.75 5.12
CA TYR A 207 -6.97 -4.48 5.78
C TYR A 207 -6.28 -5.74 6.25
N LEU A 208 -4.99 -5.80 5.95
CA LEU A 208 -4.09 -6.79 6.51
C LEU A 208 -2.69 -6.18 6.62
N ASN A 209 -1.92 -6.51 7.66
CA ASN A 209 -0.56 -6.06 7.76
C ASN A 209 0.35 -6.74 6.72
N PHE A 210 1.52 -6.17 6.45
CA PHE A 210 2.42 -6.64 5.40
C PHE A 210 2.84 -8.11 5.58
N ARG A 211 3.15 -8.54 6.80
CA ARG A 211 3.58 -9.93 7.05
C ARG A 211 2.49 -10.93 6.71
N MET A 212 1.25 -10.62 7.06
CA MET A 212 0.12 -11.51 6.76
C MET A 212 -0.24 -11.49 5.27
N ARG A 213 -0.04 -10.36 4.57
CA ARG A 213 -0.15 -10.32 3.10
C ARG A 213 0.87 -11.26 2.45
N ALA A 214 2.13 -11.19 2.89
CA ALA A 214 3.18 -12.09 2.43
C ALA A 214 2.86 -13.56 2.76
N LEU A 215 2.34 -13.82 3.95
CA LEU A 215 1.91 -15.17 4.35
C LEU A 215 0.85 -15.74 3.41
N LEU A 216 -0.19 -14.97 3.09
CA LEU A 216 -1.26 -15.42 2.20
C LEU A 216 -0.73 -15.83 0.83
N VAL A 217 0.12 -15.00 0.23
CA VAL A 217 0.69 -15.28 -1.09
C VAL A 217 1.69 -16.43 -1.03
N SER A 218 2.56 -16.45 -0.01
CA SER A 218 3.54 -17.51 0.19
C SER A 218 2.85 -18.87 0.40
N PHE A 219 1.79 -18.91 1.18
CA PHE A 219 1.00 -20.13 1.39
C PHE A 219 0.37 -20.63 0.09
N LEU A 220 -0.24 -19.72 -0.69
CA LEU A 220 -0.81 -20.06 -1.99
C LEU A 220 0.24 -20.66 -2.93
N THR A 221 1.43 -20.05 -3.00
CA THR A 221 2.43 -20.39 -4.01
C THR A 221 3.31 -21.58 -3.63
N HIS A 222 3.65 -21.74 -2.35
CA HIS A 222 4.60 -22.75 -1.88
C HIS A 222 3.94 -23.96 -1.22
N HIS A 223 2.80 -23.76 -0.52
CA HIS A 223 2.12 -24.86 0.16
C HIS A 223 0.99 -25.44 -0.69
N LEU A 224 0.16 -24.57 -1.31
CA LEU A 224 -0.90 -25.03 -2.20
C LEU A 224 -0.43 -25.22 -3.64
N TRP A 225 0.81 -24.87 -3.96
CA TRP A 225 1.44 -25.02 -5.27
C TRP A 225 0.65 -24.40 -6.41
N GLN A 226 0.04 -23.21 -6.17
CA GLN A 226 -0.70 -22.44 -7.17
C GLN A 226 0.17 -21.30 -7.70
N ASN A 227 -0.15 -20.78 -8.90
CA ASN A 227 0.46 -19.55 -9.37
C ASN A 227 -0.09 -18.36 -8.57
N TRP A 228 0.77 -17.38 -8.30
CA TRP A 228 0.32 -16.20 -7.55
C TRP A 228 -0.73 -15.38 -8.31
N GLN A 229 -0.68 -15.38 -9.65
CA GLN A 229 -1.65 -14.71 -10.52
C GLN A 229 -3.08 -15.20 -10.29
N ASP A 230 -3.27 -16.47 -9.99
CA ASP A 230 -4.59 -17.08 -9.75
C ASP A 230 -5.28 -16.50 -8.49
N GLY A 231 -4.47 -15.99 -7.55
CA GLY A 231 -4.96 -15.42 -6.30
C GLY A 231 -4.96 -13.89 -6.25
N VAL A 232 -4.10 -13.23 -7.03
CA VAL A 232 -3.86 -11.78 -6.91
C VAL A 232 -5.11 -10.95 -7.17
N VAL A 233 -5.93 -11.34 -8.14
CA VAL A 233 -7.19 -10.65 -8.47
C VAL A 233 -8.15 -10.66 -7.28
N HIS A 234 -8.21 -11.79 -6.54
CA HIS A 234 -9.03 -11.88 -5.34
C HIS A 234 -8.54 -10.93 -4.25
N LEU A 235 -7.24 -10.86 -4.02
CA LEU A 235 -6.66 -9.92 -3.05
C LEU A 235 -6.84 -8.46 -3.48
N ALA A 236 -6.61 -8.13 -4.75
CA ALA A 236 -6.77 -6.78 -5.27
C ALA A 236 -8.20 -6.24 -5.15
N LYS A 237 -9.21 -7.11 -5.25
CA LYS A 237 -10.62 -6.73 -5.05
C LYS A 237 -10.99 -6.48 -3.58
N ASN A 238 -10.18 -6.97 -2.65
CA ASN A 238 -10.48 -6.91 -1.22
C ASN A 238 -9.56 -5.98 -0.42
N PHE A 239 -8.53 -5.38 -1.06
CA PHE A 239 -7.65 -4.40 -0.42
C PHE A 239 -8.07 -2.95 -0.65
#